data_4229933ce22f5b28b3405868be1c197b
#
_entry.id   4229933ce22f5b28b3405868be1c197b
#
_cell.length_a   1.000
_cell.length_b   1.000
_cell.length_c   1.000
_cell.angle_alpha   90.00
_cell.angle_beta   90.00
_cell.angle_gamma   90.00
#
_symmetry.space_group_name_H-M   'P 1'
#
loop_
_entity.id
_entity.type
_entity.pdbx_description
1 polymer ?
#
loop_
_entity_poly.entity_id
_entity_poly.type
_entity_poly.pdbx_seq_one_letter_code
_entity_poly.pdbx_strand_id
1 'polypeptide(L)'
;MIYLKAIVFIGTNKSGSSREATRAAERLGYFTILFTNNEKQLQQRRAYPDIHKMILIDTLNIERMKMEIDKLGKSGLDIKSIVSFVDPFVHVASMLCDEFCHNYTSSTAIEIMEDKEKTRNFLKDQPYSPKFSLMKPHEPIAKNLTFPLIVKSPKSTGSKDVLLATDAEQLHNHLKALRSKNPYESIMIEEYLEGPQYLVEAVVHQRQPHVIGIIEQEITQGKRFIITGYGVLVKAPQNIQTGIEEVLHSIVKAFDIENGALHLELRLTQNGWKLIEINPRISGGAMNNMLQAALGFSLVEETLKLLLGEQPNLKPRHKKYVYTKYVIVENKGILERVIGKARATKSTGVVEVYVKPRKGTLLTPPLSMGHRYAYVIAEGATLREARNHATNAAKEIKFILRV
;
A
#
# COMPACT_ATOMS: atom_id res chain seq x y z
N MET A 1 -40.24 -1.95 4.90
CA MET A 1 -39.42 -1.81 3.66
C MET A 1 -38.14 -2.58 3.88
N ILE A 2 -37.73 -3.42 2.94
CA ILE A 2 -36.41 -4.09 2.98
C ILE A 2 -35.42 -3.08 2.41
N TYR A 3 -34.60 -2.51 3.27
CA TYR A 3 -33.51 -1.64 2.84
C TYR A 3 -32.35 -2.50 2.28
N LEU A 4 -31.86 -2.13 1.12
CA LEU A 4 -30.73 -2.82 0.50
C LEU A 4 -29.41 -2.34 1.16
N LYS A 5 -28.72 -3.26 1.85
CA LYS A 5 -27.44 -2.96 2.50
C LYS A 5 -26.38 -2.57 1.47
N ALA A 6 -25.74 -1.44 1.63
CA ALA A 6 -24.79 -0.89 0.68
C ALA A 6 -23.45 -0.53 1.34
N ILE A 7 -22.38 -0.54 0.54
CA ILE A 7 -21.06 -0.03 0.88
C ILE A 7 -20.66 1.00 -0.18
N VAL A 8 -20.21 2.16 0.27
CA VAL A 8 -19.66 3.20 -0.60
C VAL A 8 -18.14 3.10 -0.59
N PHE A 9 -17.54 2.96 -1.76
CA PHE A 9 -16.11 2.98 -1.99
C PHE A 9 -15.67 4.34 -2.53
N ILE A 10 -14.69 4.98 -1.91
CA ILE A 10 -14.09 6.22 -2.41
C ILE A 10 -12.82 5.87 -3.19
N GLY A 11 -12.90 5.95 -4.51
CA GLY A 11 -11.84 5.55 -5.41
C GLY A 11 -11.59 4.04 -5.48
N THR A 12 -11.10 3.59 -6.61
CA THR A 12 -10.55 2.25 -6.79
C THR A 12 -9.55 2.23 -7.93
N ASN A 13 -8.61 1.31 -7.88
CA ASN A 13 -7.67 1.03 -8.96
C ASN A 13 -8.23 -0.10 -9.87
N LYS A 14 -7.53 -0.38 -10.99
CA LYS A 14 -7.90 -1.50 -11.88
C LYS A 14 -7.54 -2.87 -11.32
N SER A 15 -6.65 -2.92 -10.33
CA SER A 15 -6.14 -4.14 -9.69
C SER A 15 -5.66 -3.85 -8.28
N GLY A 16 -5.33 -4.88 -7.51
CA GLY A 16 -4.86 -4.78 -6.13
C GLY A 16 -6.00 -4.68 -5.12
N SER A 17 -5.66 -4.36 -3.87
CA SER A 17 -6.56 -4.40 -2.71
C SER A 17 -7.87 -3.61 -2.91
N SER A 18 -7.80 -2.39 -3.44
CA SER A 18 -8.99 -1.57 -3.67
C SER A 18 -9.97 -2.18 -4.68
N ARG A 19 -9.44 -2.89 -5.70
CA ARG A 19 -10.27 -3.58 -6.69
C ARG A 19 -10.84 -4.88 -6.13
N GLU A 20 -10.06 -5.59 -5.33
CA GLU A 20 -10.54 -6.81 -4.68
C GLU A 20 -11.55 -6.52 -3.57
N ALA A 21 -11.46 -5.37 -2.90
CA ALA A 21 -12.42 -4.97 -1.88
C ALA A 21 -13.85 -4.79 -2.44
N THR A 22 -13.99 -4.22 -3.65
CA THR A 22 -15.32 -4.10 -4.29
C THR A 22 -15.91 -5.48 -4.65
N ARG A 23 -15.07 -6.42 -5.10
CA ARG A 23 -15.48 -7.81 -5.36
C ARG A 23 -15.83 -8.56 -4.07
N ALA A 24 -15.06 -8.35 -3.00
CA ALA A 24 -15.34 -8.93 -1.71
C ALA A 24 -16.68 -8.45 -1.15
N ALA A 25 -16.97 -7.14 -1.27
CA ALA A 25 -18.25 -6.58 -0.86
C ALA A 25 -19.45 -7.20 -1.60
N GLU A 26 -19.32 -7.41 -2.93
CA GLU A 26 -20.35 -8.10 -3.72
C GLU A 26 -20.54 -9.55 -3.25
N ARG A 27 -19.44 -10.30 -3.04
CA ARG A 27 -19.52 -11.69 -2.51
C ARG A 27 -20.17 -11.76 -1.14
N LEU A 28 -19.97 -10.74 -0.31
CA LEU A 28 -20.63 -10.62 1.00
C LEU A 28 -22.10 -10.16 0.91
N GLY A 29 -22.64 -9.95 -0.30
CA GLY A 29 -24.03 -9.61 -0.54
C GLY A 29 -24.38 -8.12 -0.39
N TYR A 30 -23.38 -7.22 -0.42
CA TYR A 30 -23.61 -5.78 -0.35
C TYR A 30 -23.84 -5.15 -1.73
N PHE A 31 -24.71 -4.17 -1.78
CA PHE A 31 -24.81 -3.28 -2.93
C PHE A 31 -23.62 -2.33 -2.95
N THR A 32 -22.79 -2.45 -3.98
CA THR A 32 -21.51 -1.73 -4.07
C THR A 32 -21.66 -0.43 -4.86
N ILE A 33 -21.21 0.66 -4.27
CA ILE A 33 -21.26 2.00 -4.85
C ILE A 33 -19.83 2.52 -4.94
N LEU A 34 -19.44 3.05 -6.11
CA LEU A 34 -18.13 3.68 -6.30
C LEU A 34 -18.29 5.17 -6.56
N PHE A 35 -17.67 5.97 -5.70
CA PHE A 35 -17.39 7.38 -5.96
C PHE A 35 -16.03 7.51 -6.66
N THR A 36 -16.00 8.15 -7.81
CA THR A 36 -14.77 8.30 -8.61
C THR A 36 -14.74 9.63 -9.32
N ASN A 37 -13.56 10.26 -9.37
CA ASN A 37 -13.31 11.43 -10.22
C ASN A 37 -12.74 11.06 -11.60
N ASN A 38 -12.67 9.78 -11.94
CA ASN A 38 -12.07 9.26 -13.16
C ASN A 38 -13.15 8.85 -14.18
N GLU A 39 -13.45 9.75 -15.13
CA GLU A 39 -14.42 9.49 -16.22
C GLU A 39 -14.11 8.22 -17.01
N LYS A 40 -12.82 7.87 -17.20
CA LYS A 40 -12.43 6.64 -17.90
C LYS A 40 -12.90 5.38 -17.21
N GLN A 41 -13.13 5.42 -15.89
CA GLN A 41 -13.69 4.28 -15.16
C GLN A 41 -15.18 4.09 -15.52
N LEU A 42 -15.95 5.19 -15.63
CA LEU A 42 -17.34 5.12 -16.07
C LEU A 42 -17.47 4.57 -17.49
N GLN A 43 -16.63 5.06 -18.41
CA GLN A 43 -16.60 4.56 -19.80
C GLN A 43 -16.23 3.07 -19.87
N GLN A 44 -15.45 2.57 -18.93
CA GLN A 44 -15.03 1.17 -18.82
C GLN A 44 -15.92 0.36 -17.85
N ARG A 45 -17.19 0.73 -17.69
CA ARG A 45 -18.16 0.11 -16.76
C ARG A 45 -18.15 -1.42 -16.81
N ARG A 46 -18.01 -2.00 -17.99
CA ARG A 46 -17.95 -3.47 -18.20
C ARG A 46 -16.75 -4.15 -17.52
N ALA A 47 -15.69 -3.41 -17.17
CA ALA A 47 -14.54 -3.94 -16.45
C ALA A 47 -14.77 -4.02 -14.91
N TYR A 48 -15.91 -3.52 -14.44
CA TYR A 48 -16.29 -3.43 -13.03
C TYR A 48 -17.69 -4.03 -12.79
N PRO A 49 -17.91 -5.32 -13.10
CA PRO A 49 -19.25 -5.94 -13.00
C PRO A 49 -19.75 -6.01 -11.55
N ASP A 50 -18.85 -6.11 -10.59
CA ASP A 50 -19.07 -6.16 -9.15
C ASP A 50 -19.43 -4.80 -8.51
N ILE A 51 -19.39 -3.71 -9.27
CA ILE A 51 -19.81 -2.39 -8.78
C ILE A 51 -21.23 -2.12 -9.32
N HIS A 52 -22.22 -2.08 -8.44
CA HIS A 52 -23.62 -1.92 -8.83
C HIS A 52 -23.93 -0.49 -9.29
N LYS A 53 -23.35 0.53 -8.64
CA LYS A 53 -23.53 1.94 -9.01
C LYS A 53 -22.20 2.67 -9.05
N MET A 54 -21.92 3.39 -10.13
CA MET A 54 -20.76 4.29 -10.24
C MET A 54 -21.26 5.74 -10.32
N ILE A 55 -20.65 6.60 -9.52
CA ILE A 55 -21.00 8.02 -9.45
C ILE A 55 -19.73 8.83 -9.73
N LEU A 56 -19.79 9.63 -10.82
CA LEU A 56 -18.74 10.60 -11.11
C LEU A 56 -18.89 11.78 -10.16
N ILE A 57 -17.92 11.94 -9.29
CA ILE A 57 -17.91 12.98 -8.27
C ILE A 57 -16.48 13.43 -8.01
N ASP A 58 -16.28 14.69 -7.71
CA ASP A 58 -14.99 15.16 -7.21
C ASP A 58 -14.76 14.59 -5.79
N THR A 59 -13.84 13.66 -5.70
CA THR A 59 -13.48 12.97 -4.44
C THR A 59 -12.68 13.83 -3.46
N LEU A 60 -12.37 15.08 -3.83
CA LEU A 60 -11.80 16.08 -2.94
C LEU A 60 -12.89 17.03 -2.38
N ASN A 61 -14.09 17.02 -2.96
CA ASN A 61 -15.21 17.84 -2.50
C ASN A 61 -16.10 17.06 -1.52
N ILE A 62 -15.77 17.19 -0.23
CA ILE A 62 -16.44 16.47 0.87
C ILE A 62 -17.92 16.79 0.92
N GLU A 63 -18.31 18.06 0.81
CA GLU A 63 -19.72 18.48 0.90
C GLU A 63 -20.57 17.89 -0.23
N ARG A 64 -20.01 17.81 -1.43
CA ARG A 64 -20.70 17.17 -2.55
C ARG A 64 -20.88 15.66 -2.33
N MET A 65 -19.87 14.99 -1.75
CA MET A 65 -19.99 13.57 -1.38
C MET A 65 -21.06 13.36 -0.30
N LYS A 66 -21.11 14.20 0.73
CA LYS A 66 -22.18 14.16 1.78
C LYS A 66 -23.55 14.26 1.17
N MET A 67 -23.78 15.25 0.29
CA MET A 67 -25.06 15.41 -0.39
C MET A 67 -25.46 14.18 -1.20
N GLU A 68 -24.51 13.52 -1.84
CA GLU A 68 -24.79 12.33 -2.63
C GLU A 68 -25.08 11.10 -1.75
N ILE A 69 -24.36 10.96 -0.62
CA ILE A 69 -24.61 9.91 0.37
C ILE A 69 -26.04 10.06 0.96
N ASP A 70 -26.44 11.27 1.32
CA ASP A 70 -27.79 11.56 1.82
C ASP A 70 -28.88 11.18 0.81
N LYS A 71 -28.69 11.49 -0.50
CA LYS A 71 -29.60 11.07 -1.57
C LYS A 71 -29.69 9.54 -1.70
N LEU A 72 -28.55 8.83 -1.56
CA LEU A 72 -28.51 7.39 -1.59
C LEU A 72 -29.33 6.79 -0.44
N GLY A 73 -29.18 7.31 0.77
CA GLY A 73 -29.97 6.92 1.94
C GLY A 73 -31.47 7.17 1.72
N LYS A 74 -31.84 8.37 1.24
CA LYS A 74 -33.24 8.71 0.90
C LYS A 74 -33.83 7.85 -0.22
N SER A 75 -33.00 7.27 -1.07
CA SER A 75 -33.46 6.33 -2.13
C SER A 75 -33.69 4.89 -1.63
N GLY A 76 -33.57 4.63 -0.32
CA GLY A 76 -33.83 3.32 0.28
C GLY A 76 -32.60 2.41 0.40
N LEU A 77 -31.39 2.98 0.34
CA LEU A 77 -30.15 2.26 0.60
C LEU A 77 -29.75 2.40 2.08
N ASP A 78 -29.45 1.28 2.71
CA ASP A 78 -28.90 1.22 4.07
C ASP A 78 -27.36 1.16 3.98
N ILE A 79 -26.69 2.32 4.07
CA ILE A 79 -25.23 2.43 3.94
C ILE A 79 -24.58 1.91 5.22
N LYS A 80 -23.95 0.74 5.12
CA LYS A 80 -23.31 0.07 6.26
C LYS A 80 -21.89 0.53 6.51
N SER A 81 -21.19 0.95 5.47
CA SER A 81 -19.83 1.50 5.63
C SER A 81 -19.45 2.36 4.43
N ILE A 82 -18.54 3.30 4.66
CA ILE A 82 -17.89 4.12 3.64
C ILE A 82 -16.41 3.88 3.78
N VAL A 83 -15.78 3.32 2.74
CA VAL A 83 -14.41 2.82 2.82
C VAL A 83 -13.54 3.26 1.65
N SER A 84 -12.24 3.33 1.88
CA SER A 84 -11.24 3.41 0.83
C SER A 84 -10.04 2.50 1.12
N PHE A 85 -9.48 1.94 0.06
CA PHE A 85 -8.21 1.21 0.06
C PHE A 85 -7.19 1.91 -0.85
N VAL A 86 -7.37 3.22 -1.08
CA VAL A 86 -6.55 4.04 -1.97
C VAL A 86 -6.12 5.30 -1.25
N ASP A 87 -4.81 5.56 -1.18
CA ASP A 87 -4.30 6.85 -0.73
C ASP A 87 -4.65 7.96 -1.75
N PRO A 88 -5.05 9.14 -1.32
CA PRO A 88 -5.16 9.66 0.05
C PRO A 88 -6.62 9.66 0.57
N PHE A 89 -7.45 8.68 0.24
CA PHE A 89 -8.90 8.72 0.52
C PHE A 89 -9.32 7.94 1.76
N VAL A 90 -8.40 7.30 2.49
CA VAL A 90 -8.75 6.47 3.66
C VAL A 90 -9.32 7.35 4.78
N HIS A 91 -8.66 8.47 5.08
CA HIS A 91 -9.16 9.43 6.08
C HIS A 91 -10.51 10.03 5.67
N VAL A 92 -10.64 10.47 4.41
CA VAL A 92 -11.91 11.03 3.91
C VAL A 92 -13.06 10.02 4.03
N ALA A 93 -12.80 8.76 3.69
CA ALA A 93 -13.79 7.69 3.83
C ALA A 93 -14.18 7.47 5.30
N SER A 94 -13.20 7.46 6.21
CA SER A 94 -13.44 7.29 7.64
C SER A 94 -14.25 8.46 8.24
N MET A 95 -13.92 9.71 7.88
CA MET A 95 -14.71 10.88 8.28
C MET A 95 -16.18 10.80 7.83
N LEU A 96 -16.40 10.43 6.56
CA LEU A 96 -17.74 10.27 6.03
C LEU A 96 -18.48 9.10 6.71
N CYS A 97 -17.73 8.04 7.08
CA CYS A 97 -18.29 6.94 7.85
C CYS A 97 -18.74 7.38 9.25
N ASP A 98 -17.97 8.23 9.94
CA ASP A 98 -18.37 8.82 11.24
C ASP A 98 -19.70 9.57 11.18
N GLU A 99 -19.97 10.23 10.05
CA GLU A 99 -21.17 11.05 9.90
C GLU A 99 -22.41 10.26 9.46
N PHE A 100 -22.24 9.26 8.59
CA PHE A 100 -23.36 8.61 7.91
C PHE A 100 -23.62 7.15 8.32
N CYS A 101 -22.69 6.51 8.99
CA CYS A 101 -22.80 5.11 9.42
C CYS A 101 -21.99 4.86 10.69
N HIS A 102 -22.02 3.62 11.20
CA HIS A 102 -21.18 3.28 12.33
C HIS A 102 -19.73 3.04 11.87
N ASN A 103 -18.81 3.88 12.32
CA ASN A 103 -17.40 3.72 12.03
C ASN A 103 -16.73 2.91 13.15
N TYR A 104 -16.12 1.79 12.78
CA TYR A 104 -15.39 0.92 13.70
C TYR A 104 -13.90 1.28 13.82
N THR A 105 -13.44 2.31 13.09
CA THR A 105 -12.06 2.79 13.11
C THR A 105 -11.97 4.20 13.66
N SER A 106 -10.77 4.69 13.98
CA SER A 106 -10.56 6.05 14.44
C SER A 106 -10.14 6.96 13.27
N SER A 107 -11.03 7.85 12.84
CA SER A 107 -10.72 8.84 11.79
C SER A 107 -9.57 9.76 12.19
N THR A 108 -9.48 10.14 13.47
CA THR A 108 -8.38 10.95 14.00
C THR A 108 -7.03 10.23 13.93
N ALA A 109 -6.99 8.95 14.31
CA ALA A 109 -5.77 8.15 14.16
C ALA A 109 -5.35 7.99 12.70
N ILE A 110 -6.33 7.75 11.81
CA ILE A 110 -6.10 7.63 10.36
C ILE A 110 -5.55 8.94 9.79
N GLU A 111 -6.10 10.09 10.18
CA GLU A 111 -5.61 11.41 9.75
C GLU A 111 -4.13 11.62 10.08
N ILE A 112 -3.72 11.25 11.28
CA ILE A 112 -2.32 11.39 11.70
C ILE A 112 -1.45 10.41 10.91
N MET A 113 -1.88 9.16 10.73
CA MET A 113 -1.10 8.13 10.03
C MET A 113 -0.94 8.37 8.53
N GLU A 114 -1.92 8.99 7.86
CA GLU A 114 -1.81 9.34 6.42
C GLU A 114 -0.84 10.51 6.17
N ASP A 115 -0.54 11.32 7.17
CA ASP A 115 0.37 12.45 7.05
C ASP A 115 1.73 12.13 7.71
N LYS A 116 2.79 12.04 6.89
CA LYS A 116 4.13 11.69 7.38
C LYS A 116 4.69 12.70 8.38
N GLU A 117 4.35 13.98 8.23
CA GLU A 117 4.78 15.02 9.16
C GLU A 117 4.07 14.89 10.52
N LYS A 118 2.74 14.70 10.49
CA LYS A 118 1.94 14.44 11.68
C LYS A 118 2.41 13.17 12.39
N THR A 119 2.59 12.08 11.65
CA THR A 119 3.08 10.80 12.19
C THR A 119 4.43 10.95 12.88
N ARG A 120 5.40 11.63 12.27
CA ARG A 120 6.73 11.84 12.86
C ARG A 120 6.65 12.66 14.14
N ASN A 121 5.90 13.76 14.13
CA ASN A 121 5.71 14.60 15.31
C ASN A 121 5.00 13.86 16.43
N PHE A 122 3.98 13.06 16.11
CA PHE A 122 3.21 12.28 17.08
C PHE A 122 4.04 11.18 17.75
N LEU A 123 4.90 10.51 16.99
CA LEU A 123 5.73 9.40 17.46
C LEU A 123 7.17 9.82 17.84
N LYS A 124 7.51 11.11 17.89
CA LYS A 124 8.88 11.59 18.06
C LYS A 124 9.65 11.03 19.27
N ASP A 125 8.92 10.78 20.36
CA ASP A 125 9.49 10.30 21.64
C ASP A 125 9.49 8.76 21.73
N GLN A 126 9.02 8.05 20.70
CA GLN A 126 9.03 6.59 20.66
C GLN A 126 10.42 6.06 20.24
N PRO A 127 10.89 4.96 20.84
CA PRO A 127 12.23 4.41 20.54
C PRO A 127 12.39 3.97 19.09
N TYR A 128 11.30 3.63 18.43
CA TYR A 128 11.28 3.25 17.02
C TYR A 128 11.11 4.44 16.06
N SER A 129 10.98 5.67 16.55
CA SER A 129 11.00 6.85 15.69
C SER A 129 12.42 7.12 15.17
N PRO A 130 12.62 7.36 13.86
CA PRO A 130 13.91 7.85 13.37
C PRO A 130 14.11 9.30 13.82
N LYS A 131 15.38 9.71 13.91
CA LYS A 131 15.70 11.14 14.07
C LYS A 131 15.31 11.88 12.80
N PHE A 132 14.62 12.99 12.96
CA PHE A 132 14.15 13.78 11.82
C PHE A 132 14.15 15.29 12.12
N SER A 133 14.15 16.06 11.06
CA SER A 133 13.85 17.50 11.09
C SER A 133 12.94 17.86 9.91
N LEU A 134 12.10 18.87 10.13
CA LEU A 134 11.24 19.43 9.11
C LEU A 134 11.79 20.79 8.71
N MET A 135 12.14 20.94 7.45
CA MET A 135 12.62 22.20 6.89
C MET A 135 11.45 22.90 6.20
N LYS A 136 10.98 24.00 6.77
CA LYS A 136 9.95 24.85 6.15
C LYS A 136 10.46 25.56 4.90
N PRO A 137 9.57 26.08 4.04
CA PRO A 137 9.98 26.96 2.94
C PRO A 137 10.85 28.11 3.47
N HIS A 138 11.95 28.39 2.76
CA HIS A 138 12.90 29.48 3.07
C HIS A 138 13.75 29.31 4.37
N GLU A 139 13.58 28.22 5.11
CA GLU A 139 14.47 27.94 6.24
C GLU A 139 15.90 27.59 5.77
N PRO A 140 16.94 28.07 6.47
CA PRO A 140 18.31 27.67 6.20
C PRO A 140 18.56 26.21 6.57
N ILE A 141 19.51 25.59 5.91
CA ILE A 141 19.97 24.23 6.25
C ILE A 141 20.63 24.25 7.63
N ALA A 142 20.27 23.32 8.49
CA ALA A 142 20.90 23.17 9.81
C ALA A 142 22.40 22.90 9.67
N LYS A 143 23.23 23.49 10.56
CA LYS A 143 24.69 23.45 10.43
C LYS A 143 25.33 22.13 10.84
N ASN A 144 24.82 21.34 11.71
CA ASN A 144 25.47 20.15 12.27
C ASN A 144 24.72 18.86 11.87
N LEU A 145 24.64 18.59 10.58
CA LEU A 145 24.02 17.38 10.07
C LEU A 145 25.01 16.23 9.98
N THR A 146 24.61 15.05 10.44
CA THR A 146 25.41 13.82 10.33
C THR A 146 24.94 13.02 9.12
N PHE A 147 25.82 12.79 8.17
CA PHE A 147 25.53 11.99 6.96
C PHE A 147 25.80 10.50 7.19
N PRO A 148 25.14 9.61 6.41
CA PRO A 148 24.18 9.90 5.34
C PRO A 148 22.77 10.26 5.86
N LEU A 149 21.98 10.97 5.01
CA LEU A 149 20.66 11.46 5.32
C LEU A 149 19.65 11.05 4.23
N ILE A 150 18.39 10.90 4.62
CA ILE A 150 17.26 10.80 3.69
C ILE A 150 16.56 12.14 3.59
N VAL A 151 16.35 12.61 2.37
CA VAL A 151 15.63 13.85 2.06
C VAL A 151 14.35 13.48 1.28
N LYS A 152 13.18 13.86 1.78
CA LYS A 152 11.90 13.47 1.16
C LYS A 152 10.83 14.55 1.30
N SER A 153 9.89 14.57 0.33
CA SER A 153 8.63 15.31 0.49
C SER A 153 7.70 14.50 1.39
N PRO A 154 7.11 15.07 2.46
CA PRO A 154 6.13 14.38 3.31
C PRO A 154 4.90 13.89 2.54
N LYS A 155 4.51 14.60 1.47
CA LYS A 155 3.31 14.32 0.67
C LYS A 155 3.53 13.33 -0.47
N SER A 156 4.77 12.91 -0.74
CA SER A 156 5.05 11.99 -1.83
C SER A 156 4.73 10.53 -1.45
N THR A 157 4.28 9.75 -2.42
CA THR A 157 3.96 8.34 -2.28
C THR A 157 4.80 7.47 -3.20
N GLY A 158 5.00 6.18 -2.83
CA GLY A 158 5.70 5.21 -3.68
C GLY A 158 7.18 5.53 -3.92
N SER A 159 7.86 6.09 -2.94
CA SER A 159 9.30 6.42 -2.94
C SER A 159 9.74 7.39 -4.06
N LYS A 160 8.82 8.15 -4.67
CA LYS A 160 9.13 9.01 -5.83
C LYS A 160 10.14 10.11 -5.51
N ASP A 161 10.04 10.68 -4.34
CA ASP A 161 10.84 11.83 -3.89
C ASP A 161 11.59 11.50 -2.59
N VAL A 162 12.11 10.28 -2.50
CA VAL A 162 13.00 9.83 -1.42
C VAL A 162 14.42 9.77 -1.97
N LEU A 163 15.30 10.61 -1.44
CA LEU A 163 16.65 10.83 -1.95
C LEU A 163 17.68 10.62 -0.83
N LEU A 164 18.74 9.89 -1.13
CA LEU A 164 19.88 9.70 -0.22
C LEU A 164 20.91 10.80 -0.45
N ALA A 165 21.28 11.50 0.60
CA ALA A 165 22.39 12.46 0.60
C ALA A 165 23.53 11.90 1.45
N THR A 166 24.71 11.70 0.85
CA THR A 166 25.93 11.21 1.52
C THR A 166 26.83 12.34 2.00
N ASP A 167 26.56 13.56 1.54
CA ASP A 167 27.31 14.77 1.82
C ASP A 167 26.44 16.03 1.68
N ALA A 168 27.02 17.18 2.03
CA ALA A 168 26.34 18.47 2.01
C ALA A 168 25.98 18.95 0.58
N GLU A 169 26.79 18.62 -0.41
CA GLU A 169 26.55 18.99 -1.80
C GLU A 169 25.31 18.24 -2.35
N GLN A 170 25.24 16.93 -2.15
CA GLN A 170 24.07 16.14 -2.52
C GLN A 170 22.81 16.63 -1.79
N LEU A 171 22.90 16.91 -0.50
CA LEU A 171 21.80 17.46 0.27
C LEU A 171 21.30 18.77 -0.36
N HIS A 172 22.19 19.71 -0.67
CA HIS A 172 21.83 20.98 -1.32
C HIS A 172 21.11 20.76 -2.65
N ASN A 173 21.66 19.87 -3.50
CA ASN A 173 21.08 19.55 -4.81
C ASN A 173 19.70 18.91 -4.68
N HIS A 174 19.49 18.01 -3.70
CA HIS A 174 18.21 17.36 -3.44
C HIS A 174 17.15 18.34 -2.93
N LEU A 175 17.54 19.23 -2.00
CA LEU A 175 16.66 20.30 -1.51
C LEU A 175 16.22 21.23 -2.64
N LYS A 176 17.16 21.64 -3.50
CA LYS A 176 16.87 22.47 -4.67
C LYS A 176 15.89 21.76 -5.62
N ALA A 177 16.09 20.48 -5.90
CA ALA A 177 15.23 19.68 -6.76
C ALA A 177 13.80 19.52 -6.20
N LEU A 178 13.66 19.29 -4.89
CA LEU A 178 12.34 19.18 -4.25
C LEU A 178 11.63 20.53 -4.17
N ARG A 179 12.35 21.60 -3.81
CA ARG A 179 11.78 22.96 -3.78
C ARG A 179 11.36 23.48 -5.15
N SER A 180 12.06 23.12 -6.23
CA SER A 180 11.64 23.49 -7.59
C SER A 180 10.34 22.84 -8.01
N LYS A 181 10.00 21.66 -7.47
CA LYS A 181 8.71 21.00 -7.71
C LYS A 181 7.58 21.59 -6.86
N ASN A 182 7.85 21.79 -5.56
CA ASN A 182 6.86 22.19 -4.57
C ASN A 182 7.47 23.27 -3.63
N PRO A 183 7.51 24.55 -4.06
CA PRO A 183 8.22 25.61 -3.34
C PRO A 183 7.65 25.94 -1.96
N TYR A 184 6.37 25.64 -1.73
CA TYR A 184 5.66 25.96 -0.47
C TYR A 184 5.50 24.77 0.47
N GLU A 185 6.04 23.61 0.14
CA GLU A 185 5.96 22.43 0.98
C GLU A 185 7.18 22.29 1.90
N SER A 186 6.93 21.77 3.11
CA SER A 186 8.02 21.35 4.00
C SER A 186 8.80 20.18 3.38
N ILE A 187 10.09 20.12 3.64
CA ILE A 187 10.94 18.99 3.29
C ILE A 187 11.34 18.28 4.58
N MET A 188 11.21 16.98 4.60
CA MET A 188 11.62 16.13 5.71
C MET A 188 13.05 15.62 5.48
N ILE A 189 13.91 15.80 6.47
CA ILE A 189 15.28 15.30 6.51
C ILE A 189 15.34 14.29 7.66
N GLU A 190 15.71 13.05 7.36
CA GLU A 190 15.79 11.97 8.35
C GLU A 190 17.18 11.33 8.36
N GLU A 191 17.56 10.73 9.49
CA GLU A 191 18.72 9.85 9.53
C GLU A 191 18.57 8.71 8.51
N TYR A 192 19.66 8.34 7.86
CA TYR A 192 19.68 7.13 7.05
C TYR A 192 19.71 5.90 7.96
N LEU A 193 18.73 5.05 7.80
CA LEU A 193 18.60 3.81 8.58
C LEU A 193 19.30 2.68 7.84
N GLU A 194 20.34 2.10 8.41
CA GLU A 194 21.03 0.94 7.86
C GLU A 194 20.50 -0.35 8.47
N GLY A 195 20.31 -1.38 7.63
CA GLY A 195 19.84 -2.69 8.06
C GLY A 195 18.71 -3.26 7.20
N PRO A 196 18.29 -4.50 7.44
CA PRO A 196 17.21 -5.14 6.72
C PRO A 196 15.86 -4.46 6.96
N GLN A 197 15.09 -4.32 5.90
CA GLN A 197 13.74 -3.73 5.92
C GLN A 197 12.68 -4.82 5.77
N TYR A 198 11.66 -4.72 6.60
CA TYR A 198 10.51 -5.61 6.60
C TYR A 198 9.23 -4.81 6.39
N LEU A 199 8.33 -5.35 5.56
CA LEU A 199 6.95 -4.91 5.51
C LEU A 199 6.12 -5.78 6.43
N VAL A 200 5.19 -5.17 7.13
CA VAL A 200 4.30 -5.87 8.07
C VAL A 200 2.86 -5.53 7.74
N GLU A 201 2.09 -6.56 7.42
CA GLU A 201 0.63 -6.44 7.36
C GLU A 201 0.06 -6.85 8.70
N ALA A 202 -0.76 -5.98 9.28
CA ALA A 202 -1.37 -6.22 10.57
C ALA A 202 -2.85 -5.85 10.58
N VAL A 203 -3.61 -6.53 11.41
CA VAL A 203 -5.01 -6.21 11.73
C VAL A 203 -5.12 -6.00 13.22
N VAL A 204 -5.76 -4.92 13.63
CA VAL A 204 -6.11 -4.66 15.02
C VAL A 204 -7.60 -4.92 15.17
N HIS A 205 -7.97 -5.80 16.10
CA HIS A 205 -9.35 -6.08 16.46
C HIS A 205 -9.52 -6.03 17.96
N GLN A 206 -10.42 -5.18 18.44
CA GLN A 206 -10.67 -4.96 19.87
C GLN A 206 -9.38 -4.66 20.65
N ARG A 207 -8.56 -3.73 20.13
CA ARG A 207 -7.25 -3.31 20.68
C ARG A 207 -6.17 -4.40 20.67
N GLN A 208 -6.45 -5.59 20.12
CA GLN A 208 -5.47 -6.66 19.98
C GLN A 208 -4.85 -6.64 18.59
N PRO A 209 -3.55 -6.38 18.46
CA PRO A 209 -2.87 -6.44 17.18
C PRO A 209 -2.54 -7.88 16.79
N HIS A 210 -2.76 -8.17 15.51
CA HIS A 210 -2.44 -9.44 14.87
C HIS A 210 -1.49 -9.20 13.71
N VAL A 211 -0.27 -9.72 13.78
CA VAL A 211 0.66 -9.74 12.65
C VAL A 211 0.18 -10.80 11.66
N ILE A 212 -0.25 -10.37 10.49
CA ILE A 212 -0.76 -11.24 9.42
C ILE A 212 0.39 -11.74 8.55
N GLY A 213 1.32 -10.87 8.21
CA GLY A 213 2.46 -11.22 7.39
C GLY A 213 3.67 -10.35 7.65
N ILE A 214 4.84 -10.99 7.72
CA ILE A 214 6.15 -10.33 7.71
C ILE A 214 6.75 -10.62 6.34
N ILE A 215 7.15 -9.58 5.62
CA ILE A 215 7.55 -9.67 4.22
C ILE A 215 8.94 -9.04 4.06
N GLU A 216 9.86 -9.83 3.50
CA GLU A 216 11.16 -9.32 3.06
C GLU A 216 11.09 -8.74 1.65
N GLN A 217 12.00 -7.81 1.36
CA GLN A 217 12.06 -7.13 0.07
C GLN A 217 13.35 -7.45 -0.67
N GLU A 218 13.23 -7.59 -2.00
CA GLU A 218 14.37 -7.56 -2.90
C GLU A 218 14.42 -6.19 -3.59
N ILE A 219 15.50 -5.43 -3.33
CA ILE A 219 15.67 -4.07 -3.85
C ILE A 219 16.78 -4.09 -4.92
N THR A 220 16.53 -3.46 -6.08
CA THR A 220 17.58 -3.28 -7.09
C THR A 220 18.64 -2.30 -6.59
N GLN A 221 19.91 -2.63 -6.82
CA GLN A 221 20.99 -1.68 -6.66
C GLN A 221 21.05 -0.79 -7.92
N GLY A 222 20.67 0.47 -7.80
CA GLY A 222 20.67 1.44 -8.90
C GLY A 222 20.47 2.86 -8.38
N LYS A 223 20.29 3.81 -9.30
CA LYS A 223 20.06 5.22 -8.96
C LYS A 223 18.81 5.46 -8.10
N ARG A 224 17.93 4.48 -7.98
CA ARG A 224 16.67 4.53 -7.20
C ARG A 224 16.43 3.19 -6.53
N PHE A 225 15.77 3.25 -5.38
CA PHE A 225 15.34 2.06 -4.63
C PHE A 225 14.07 1.48 -5.28
N ILE A 226 14.24 0.50 -6.17
CA ILE A 226 13.12 -0.19 -6.82
C ILE A 226 13.01 -1.61 -6.27
N ILE A 227 11.87 -1.92 -5.69
CA ILE A 227 11.60 -3.25 -5.16
C ILE A 227 11.18 -4.17 -6.32
N THR A 228 11.93 -5.22 -6.56
CA THR A 228 11.70 -6.20 -7.62
C THR A 228 11.22 -7.55 -7.11
N GLY A 229 11.13 -7.72 -5.80
CA GLY A 229 10.60 -8.95 -5.23
C GLY A 229 10.14 -8.78 -3.79
N TYR A 230 9.21 -9.64 -3.40
CA TYR A 230 8.69 -9.79 -2.04
C TYR A 230 8.64 -11.25 -1.66
N GLY A 231 9.08 -11.59 -0.45
CA GLY A 231 9.00 -12.93 0.11
C GLY A 231 8.26 -12.96 1.45
N VAL A 232 7.28 -13.85 1.60
CA VAL A 232 6.56 -14.02 2.86
C VAL A 232 7.37 -14.88 3.82
N LEU A 233 7.71 -14.33 4.98
CA LEU A 233 8.37 -15.06 6.06
C LEU A 233 7.35 -15.81 6.90
N VAL A 234 6.90 -16.97 6.43
CA VAL A 234 5.89 -17.79 7.15
C VAL A 234 6.41 -18.36 8.48
N LYS A 235 7.72 -18.38 8.66
CA LYS A 235 8.44 -18.67 9.89
C LYS A 235 9.55 -17.65 10.06
N ALA A 236 9.18 -16.45 10.52
CA ALA A 236 10.19 -15.44 10.84
C ALA A 236 11.04 -15.92 12.04
N PRO A 237 12.34 -15.58 12.10
CA PRO A 237 13.14 -15.75 13.31
C PRO A 237 12.46 -15.11 14.53
N GLN A 238 12.55 -15.76 15.69
CA GLN A 238 11.82 -15.34 16.89
C GLN A 238 12.11 -13.88 17.29
N ASN A 239 13.37 -13.45 17.20
CA ASN A 239 13.77 -12.09 17.51
C ASN A 239 13.16 -11.05 16.53
N ILE A 240 12.95 -11.42 15.26
CA ILE A 240 12.27 -10.57 14.28
C ILE A 240 10.78 -10.47 14.62
N GLN A 241 10.14 -11.60 14.88
CA GLN A 241 8.73 -11.64 15.22
C GLN A 241 8.44 -10.85 16.49
N THR A 242 9.14 -11.13 17.58
CA THR A 242 8.96 -10.45 18.88
C THR A 242 9.18 -8.94 18.76
N GLY A 243 10.27 -8.50 18.09
CA GLY A 243 10.53 -7.08 17.96
C GLY A 243 9.49 -6.35 17.11
N ILE A 244 8.94 -6.97 16.07
CA ILE A 244 7.84 -6.42 15.28
C ILE A 244 6.56 -6.33 16.11
N GLU A 245 6.24 -7.38 16.89
CA GLU A 245 5.07 -7.40 17.76
C GLU A 245 5.14 -6.30 18.84
N GLU A 246 6.31 -6.10 19.46
CA GLU A 246 6.53 -5.02 20.44
C GLU A 246 6.29 -3.63 19.83
N VAL A 247 6.85 -3.36 18.64
CA VAL A 247 6.63 -2.09 17.93
C VAL A 247 5.15 -1.93 17.58
N LEU A 248 4.50 -2.97 17.08
CA LEU A 248 3.09 -2.92 16.70
C LEU A 248 2.19 -2.66 17.92
N HIS A 249 2.42 -3.32 19.05
CA HIS A 249 1.68 -3.05 20.29
C HIS A 249 1.87 -1.61 20.77
N SER A 250 3.08 -1.09 20.69
CA SER A 250 3.36 0.31 21.04
C SER A 250 2.63 1.29 20.12
N ILE A 251 2.58 1.02 18.83
CA ILE A 251 1.82 1.83 17.83
C ILE A 251 0.33 1.80 18.15
N VAL A 252 -0.24 0.61 18.35
CA VAL A 252 -1.67 0.44 18.67
C VAL A 252 -2.06 1.21 19.92
N LYS A 253 -1.21 1.14 20.96
CA LYS A 253 -1.39 1.90 22.20
C LYS A 253 -1.25 3.41 21.98
N ALA A 254 -0.25 3.87 21.26
CA ALA A 254 0.01 5.29 21.03
C ALA A 254 -1.15 5.97 20.27
N PHE A 255 -1.68 5.32 19.24
CA PHE A 255 -2.79 5.83 18.43
C PHE A 255 -4.18 5.47 18.98
N ASP A 256 -4.26 4.74 20.08
CA ASP A 256 -5.50 4.22 20.67
C ASP A 256 -6.38 3.49 19.64
N ILE A 257 -5.76 2.61 18.85
CA ILE A 257 -6.47 1.90 17.78
C ILE A 257 -7.29 0.77 18.37
N GLU A 258 -8.61 0.87 18.28
CA GLU A 258 -9.52 -0.21 18.66
C GLU A 258 -9.64 -1.26 17.54
N ASN A 259 -9.92 -0.80 16.33
CA ASN A 259 -10.00 -1.65 15.14
C ASN A 259 -9.33 -0.95 13.97
N GLY A 260 -8.70 -1.72 13.10
CA GLY A 260 -8.07 -1.19 11.90
C GLY A 260 -7.16 -2.17 11.20
N ALA A 261 -6.71 -1.81 10.02
CA ALA A 261 -5.68 -2.52 9.30
C ALA A 261 -4.47 -1.60 9.10
N LEU A 262 -3.28 -2.14 9.26
CA LEU A 262 -2.04 -1.38 9.21
C LEU A 262 -1.06 -2.05 8.24
N HIS A 263 -0.45 -1.24 7.40
CA HIS A 263 0.74 -1.61 6.63
C HIS A 263 1.92 -0.81 7.17
N LEU A 264 2.89 -1.50 7.76
CA LEU A 264 4.09 -0.89 8.35
C LEU A 264 5.31 -1.19 7.50
N GLU A 265 6.20 -0.21 7.37
CA GLU A 265 7.56 -0.40 6.89
C GLU A 265 8.51 -0.23 8.06
N LEU A 266 9.17 -1.30 8.47
CA LEU A 266 10.08 -1.33 9.62
C LEU A 266 11.49 -1.69 9.17
N ARG A 267 12.51 -1.09 9.80
CA ARG A 267 13.90 -1.44 9.58
C ARG A 267 14.57 -1.84 10.88
N LEU A 268 15.24 -2.99 10.86
CA LEU A 268 16.06 -3.44 11.98
C LEU A 268 17.47 -2.86 11.82
N THR A 269 17.81 -1.90 12.67
CA THR A 269 19.12 -1.26 12.70
C THR A 269 19.96 -1.81 13.87
N GLN A 270 21.23 -1.41 13.96
CA GLN A 270 22.07 -1.70 15.13
C GLN A 270 21.49 -1.11 16.44
N ASN A 271 20.69 -0.04 16.34
CA ASN A 271 20.04 0.64 17.45
C ASN A 271 18.57 0.19 17.66
N GLY A 272 18.21 -1.00 17.19
CA GLY A 272 16.87 -1.56 17.28
C GLY A 272 15.96 -1.22 16.09
N TRP A 273 14.68 -1.49 16.28
CA TRP A 273 13.67 -1.29 15.26
C TRP A 273 13.39 0.20 14.99
N LYS A 274 13.21 0.55 13.73
CA LYS A 274 12.84 1.91 13.30
C LYS A 274 11.67 1.87 12.33
N LEU A 275 10.69 2.75 12.55
CA LEU A 275 9.51 2.90 11.70
C LEU A 275 9.82 3.84 10.52
N ILE A 276 9.80 3.30 9.30
CA ILE A 276 9.95 4.08 8.07
C ILE A 276 8.64 4.74 7.69
N GLU A 277 7.57 3.95 7.66
CA GLU A 277 6.24 4.41 7.25
C GLU A 277 5.14 3.58 7.91
N ILE A 278 4.01 4.21 8.18
CA ILE A 278 2.77 3.57 8.59
C ILE A 278 1.65 4.02 7.66
N ASN A 279 0.85 3.06 7.19
CA ASN A 279 -0.34 3.33 6.39
C ASN A 279 -1.55 2.69 7.09
N PRO A 280 -2.64 3.44 7.35
CA PRO A 280 -3.83 2.95 8.08
C PRO A 280 -4.75 2.12 7.18
N ARG A 281 -4.17 1.21 6.43
CA ARG A 281 -4.83 0.27 5.51
C ARG A 281 -3.90 -0.89 5.18
N ILE A 282 -4.45 -1.93 4.56
CA ILE A 282 -3.64 -3.00 3.96
C ILE A 282 -2.90 -2.49 2.71
N SER A 283 -1.79 -3.13 2.38
CA SER A 283 -0.99 -2.79 1.19
C SER A 283 -1.76 -2.98 -0.12
N GLY A 284 -1.28 -2.30 -1.14
CA GLY A 284 -1.80 -2.41 -2.50
C GLY A 284 -1.07 -3.44 -3.36
N GLY A 285 -1.35 -3.42 -4.66
CA GLY A 285 -0.65 -4.23 -5.66
C GLY A 285 -0.87 -5.72 -5.51
N ALA A 286 0.20 -6.51 -5.67
CA ALA A 286 0.16 -7.98 -5.61
C ALA A 286 0.24 -8.55 -4.17
N MET A 287 0.41 -7.69 -3.16
CA MET A 287 0.69 -8.10 -1.78
C MET A 287 -0.40 -9.01 -1.21
N ASN A 288 -1.66 -8.61 -1.36
CA ASN A 288 -2.77 -9.40 -0.83
C ASN A 288 -2.95 -10.75 -1.53
N ASN A 289 -2.69 -10.83 -2.85
CA ASN A 289 -2.70 -12.11 -3.59
C ASN A 289 -1.56 -13.02 -3.10
N MET A 290 -0.38 -12.45 -2.85
CA MET A 290 0.76 -13.17 -2.29
C MET A 290 0.45 -13.70 -0.88
N LEU A 291 -0.15 -12.89 0.00
CA LEU A 291 -0.55 -13.31 1.34
C LEU A 291 -1.66 -14.36 1.30
N GLN A 292 -2.64 -14.22 0.39
CA GLN A 292 -3.68 -15.22 0.20
C GLN A 292 -3.09 -16.57 -0.25
N ALA A 293 -2.12 -16.57 -1.17
CA ALA A 293 -1.41 -17.77 -1.56
C ALA A 293 -0.61 -18.38 -0.40
N ALA A 294 -0.02 -17.55 0.46
CA ALA A 294 0.78 -18.00 1.62
C ALA A 294 -0.07 -18.53 2.79
N LEU A 295 -1.24 -17.93 3.05
CA LEU A 295 -2.02 -18.15 4.28
C LEU A 295 -3.39 -18.80 4.04
N GLY A 296 -3.90 -18.79 2.80
CA GLY A 296 -5.15 -19.44 2.42
C GLY A 296 -6.42 -18.67 2.74
N PHE A 297 -6.34 -17.40 3.12
CA PHE A 297 -7.50 -16.52 3.30
C PHE A 297 -7.28 -15.15 2.66
N SER A 298 -8.36 -14.44 2.37
CA SER A 298 -8.31 -13.09 1.79
C SER A 298 -8.21 -12.03 2.89
N LEU A 299 -7.04 -11.42 3.05
CA LEU A 299 -6.88 -10.31 3.99
C LEU A 299 -7.78 -9.12 3.64
N VAL A 300 -8.04 -8.88 2.35
CA VAL A 300 -8.96 -7.83 1.89
C VAL A 300 -10.38 -8.07 2.41
N GLU A 301 -10.87 -9.31 2.32
CA GLU A 301 -12.23 -9.68 2.77
C GLU A 301 -12.33 -9.59 4.29
N GLU A 302 -11.34 -10.10 5.03
CA GLU A 302 -11.33 -10.02 6.49
C GLU A 302 -11.19 -8.56 7.00
N THR A 303 -10.43 -7.73 6.29
CA THR A 303 -10.38 -6.27 6.58
C THR A 303 -11.75 -5.62 6.33
N LEU A 304 -12.43 -5.98 5.26
CA LEU A 304 -13.76 -5.43 4.97
C LEU A 304 -14.78 -5.83 6.05
N LYS A 305 -14.75 -7.08 6.51
CA LYS A 305 -15.58 -7.55 7.65
C LYS A 305 -15.30 -6.72 8.91
N LEU A 306 -14.02 -6.48 9.21
CA LEU A 306 -13.64 -5.62 10.34
C LEU A 306 -14.24 -4.22 10.23
N LEU A 307 -14.18 -3.60 9.03
CA LEU A 307 -14.75 -2.28 8.76
C LEU A 307 -16.29 -2.25 8.80
N LEU A 308 -16.92 -3.41 8.78
CA LEU A 308 -18.36 -3.61 8.94
C LEU A 308 -18.76 -3.98 10.39
N GLY A 309 -17.79 -4.04 11.31
CA GLY A 309 -18.00 -4.45 12.71
C GLY A 309 -18.14 -5.95 12.90
N GLU A 310 -17.82 -6.73 11.90
CA GLU A 310 -17.81 -8.20 11.99
C GLU A 310 -16.45 -8.70 12.49
N GLN A 311 -16.45 -9.82 13.20
CA GLN A 311 -15.22 -10.46 13.66
C GLN A 311 -14.45 -11.03 12.47
N PRO A 312 -13.20 -10.58 12.21
CA PRO A 312 -12.39 -11.12 11.13
C PRO A 312 -11.86 -12.52 11.49
N ASN A 313 -11.81 -13.42 10.51
CA ASN A 313 -11.17 -14.72 10.67
C ASN A 313 -9.73 -14.68 10.16
N LEU A 314 -8.81 -14.37 11.05
CA LEU A 314 -7.38 -14.21 10.74
C LEU A 314 -6.57 -15.51 10.86
N LYS A 315 -7.23 -16.66 11.08
CA LYS A 315 -6.55 -17.94 11.22
C LYS A 315 -6.11 -18.47 9.84
N PRO A 316 -4.79 -18.69 9.63
CA PRO A 316 -4.32 -19.30 8.40
C PRO A 316 -4.88 -20.70 8.17
N ARG A 317 -5.36 -20.97 6.95
CA ARG A 317 -5.79 -22.32 6.53
C ARG A 317 -4.60 -23.22 6.19
N HIS A 318 -3.50 -22.61 5.77
CA HIS A 318 -2.20 -23.23 5.55
C HIS A 318 -1.10 -22.17 5.71
N LYS A 319 0.16 -22.62 5.72
CA LYS A 319 1.33 -21.74 5.68
C LYS A 319 2.28 -22.24 4.59
N LYS A 320 2.41 -21.48 3.50
CA LYS A 320 3.27 -21.80 2.36
C LYS A 320 4.30 -20.71 2.14
N TYR A 321 5.51 -21.10 1.75
CA TYR A 321 6.50 -20.12 1.29
C TYR A 321 6.09 -19.60 -0.07
N VAL A 322 5.92 -18.29 -0.18
CA VAL A 322 5.49 -17.62 -1.39
C VAL A 322 6.41 -16.44 -1.69
N TYR A 323 6.73 -16.28 -2.94
CA TYR A 323 7.54 -15.17 -3.44
C TYR A 323 6.88 -14.51 -4.65
N THR A 324 6.93 -13.19 -4.69
CA THR A 324 6.48 -12.38 -5.83
C THR A 324 7.68 -11.75 -6.52
N LYS A 325 7.89 -12.04 -7.81
CA LYS A 325 8.90 -11.40 -8.64
C LYS A 325 8.25 -10.43 -9.62
N TYR A 326 8.72 -9.18 -9.62
CA TYR A 326 8.29 -8.17 -10.57
C TYR A 326 9.16 -8.14 -11.81
N VAL A 327 8.55 -7.84 -12.96
CA VAL A 327 9.23 -7.66 -14.23
C VAL A 327 9.26 -6.17 -14.56
N ILE A 328 10.46 -5.68 -14.80
CA ILE A 328 10.77 -4.32 -15.23
C ILE A 328 11.38 -4.37 -16.63
N VAL A 329 11.51 -3.21 -17.29
CA VAL A 329 12.22 -3.07 -18.56
C VAL A 329 13.52 -2.28 -18.37
N GLU A 330 14.53 -2.60 -19.16
CA GLU A 330 15.83 -1.92 -19.15
C GLU A 330 15.87 -0.73 -20.12
N ASN A 331 15.09 -0.83 -21.21
CA ASN A 331 15.04 0.18 -22.26
C ASN A 331 13.67 0.84 -22.35
N LYS A 332 13.64 2.11 -22.80
CA LYS A 332 12.43 2.86 -23.08
C LYS A 332 11.93 2.48 -24.49
N GLY A 333 10.61 2.29 -24.62
CA GLY A 333 10.00 2.03 -25.92
C GLY A 333 8.49 1.82 -25.85
N ILE A 334 7.84 1.82 -27.01
CA ILE A 334 6.40 1.58 -27.13
C ILE A 334 6.17 0.05 -27.19
N LEU A 335 5.32 -0.47 -26.30
CA LEU A 335 4.99 -1.89 -26.25
C LEU A 335 4.25 -2.35 -27.52
N GLU A 336 4.83 -3.23 -28.27
CA GLU A 336 4.19 -3.90 -29.41
C GLU A 336 3.42 -5.15 -28.98
N ARG A 337 4.06 -6.01 -28.19
CA ARG A 337 3.45 -7.26 -27.68
C ARG A 337 4.18 -7.78 -26.46
N VAL A 338 3.48 -8.59 -25.69
CA VAL A 338 4.03 -9.37 -24.57
C VAL A 338 4.05 -10.84 -24.98
N ILE A 339 5.18 -11.51 -24.83
CA ILE A 339 5.33 -12.94 -25.09
C ILE A 339 5.72 -13.69 -23.82
N GLY A 340 5.52 -15.01 -23.80
CA GLY A 340 5.95 -15.88 -22.71
C GLY A 340 4.99 -15.97 -21.52
N LYS A 341 3.91 -15.17 -21.43
CA LYS A 341 2.95 -15.24 -20.32
C LYS A 341 2.41 -16.66 -20.10
N ALA A 342 2.01 -17.36 -21.17
CA ALA A 342 1.46 -18.71 -21.06
C ALA A 342 2.50 -19.73 -20.56
N ARG A 343 3.79 -19.58 -20.94
CA ARG A 343 4.89 -20.43 -20.43
C ARG A 343 5.13 -20.12 -18.95
N ALA A 344 5.22 -18.85 -18.60
CA ALA A 344 5.36 -18.43 -17.19
C ALA A 344 4.24 -18.99 -16.30
N THR A 345 3.00 -18.95 -16.77
CA THR A 345 1.85 -19.47 -16.01
C THR A 345 1.91 -21.00 -15.78
N LYS A 346 2.54 -21.73 -16.71
CA LYS A 346 2.70 -23.19 -16.63
C LYS A 346 3.99 -23.63 -15.91
N SER A 347 4.83 -22.69 -15.50
CA SER A 347 6.10 -22.99 -14.82
C SER A 347 5.84 -23.55 -13.41
N THR A 348 6.76 -24.39 -12.93
CA THR A 348 6.69 -25.04 -11.62
C THR A 348 6.48 -24.03 -10.51
N GLY A 349 5.57 -24.33 -9.59
CA GLY A 349 5.28 -23.52 -8.41
C GLY A 349 4.55 -22.21 -8.68
N VAL A 350 4.25 -21.86 -9.93
CA VAL A 350 3.58 -20.58 -10.25
C VAL A 350 2.10 -20.63 -9.85
N VAL A 351 1.70 -19.64 -9.05
CA VAL A 351 0.33 -19.44 -8.57
C VAL A 351 -0.39 -18.41 -9.44
N GLU A 352 0.29 -17.30 -9.78
CA GLU A 352 -0.30 -16.21 -10.55
C GLU A 352 0.72 -15.52 -11.44
N VAL A 353 0.29 -15.14 -12.64
CA VAL A 353 1.02 -14.27 -13.56
C VAL A 353 0.13 -13.12 -14.00
N TYR A 354 0.52 -11.90 -13.64
CA TYR A 354 -0.19 -10.69 -14.03
C TYR A 354 0.67 -9.82 -14.94
N VAL A 355 0.07 -9.31 -16.02
CA VAL A 355 0.71 -8.37 -16.97
C VAL A 355 -0.15 -7.13 -17.07
N LYS A 356 0.40 -5.98 -16.70
CA LYS A 356 -0.29 -4.70 -16.58
C LYS A 356 -0.47 -3.94 -17.89
N PRO A 357 0.59 -3.75 -18.74
CA PRO A 357 0.51 -2.86 -19.87
C PRO A 357 -0.23 -3.47 -21.08
N ARG A 358 -0.86 -2.60 -21.85
CA ARG A 358 -1.49 -2.95 -23.13
C ARG A 358 -0.59 -2.52 -24.29
N LYS A 359 -0.79 -3.12 -25.48
CA LYS A 359 -0.14 -2.70 -26.73
C LYS A 359 -0.29 -1.17 -26.91
N GLY A 360 0.77 -0.51 -27.36
CA GLY A 360 0.85 0.93 -27.51
C GLY A 360 1.24 1.73 -26.25
N THR A 361 1.38 1.06 -25.08
CA THR A 361 1.84 1.74 -23.87
C THR A 361 3.33 2.03 -23.95
N LEU A 362 3.74 3.26 -23.61
CA LEU A 362 5.14 3.61 -23.43
C LEU A 362 5.66 2.99 -22.15
N LEU A 363 6.66 2.12 -22.25
CA LEU A 363 7.37 1.54 -21.12
C LEU A 363 8.71 2.25 -20.94
N THR A 364 9.10 2.44 -19.68
CA THR A 364 10.37 3.09 -19.31
C THR A 364 11.09 2.27 -18.24
N PRO A 365 12.42 2.32 -18.17
CA PRO A 365 13.15 1.83 -17.00
C PRO A 365 12.58 2.38 -15.70
N PRO A 366 12.67 1.64 -14.59
CA PRO A 366 11.92 1.98 -13.37
C PRO A 366 12.41 3.28 -12.74
N LEU A 367 11.52 4.26 -12.65
CA LEU A 367 11.68 5.52 -11.92
C LEU A 367 10.84 5.55 -10.63
N SER A 368 9.91 4.62 -10.49
CA SER A 368 9.03 4.42 -9.33
C SER A 368 8.48 3.00 -9.34
N MET A 369 7.80 2.60 -8.27
CA MET A 369 7.09 1.31 -8.17
C MET A 369 6.01 1.13 -9.26
N GLY A 370 5.53 2.21 -9.85
CA GLY A 370 4.57 2.19 -10.97
C GLY A 370 5.12 1.57 -12.27
N HIS A 371 6.44 1.54 -12.45
CA HIS A 371 7.13 0.98 -13.62
C HIS A 371 7.46 -0.53 -13.49
N ARG A 372 6.79 -1.23 -12.59
CA ARG A 372 6.74 -2.68 -12.52
C ARG A 372 5.59 -3.14 -13.41
N TYR A 373 5.91 -3.79 -14.54
CA TYR A 373 4.94 -4.01 -15.62
C TYR A 373 4.28 -5.38 -15.61
N ALA A 374 4.90 -6.34 -14.93
CA ALA A 374 4.29 -7.64 -14.65
C ALA A 374 4.77 -8.15 -13.29
N TYR A 375 4.09 -9.17 -12.78
CA TYR A 375 4.59 -9.95 -11.66
C TYR A 375 4.24 -11.43 -11.83
N VAL A 376 5.05 -12.24 -11.15
CA VAL A 376 4.81 -13.67 -10.97
C VAL A 376 4.80 -13.96 -9.49
N ILE A 377 3.74 -14.60 -9.00
CA ILE A 377 3.65 -15.18 -7.66
C ILE A 377 3.92 -16.67 -7.78
N ALA A 378 4.84 -17.19 -6.99
CA ALA A 378 5.13 -18.62 -6.96
C ALA A 378 5.33 -19.12 -5.53
N GLU A 379 5.02 -20.40 -5.31
CA GLU A 379 5.22 -21.14 -4.07
C GLU A 379 6.35 -22.16 -4.18
N GLY A 380 6.88 -22.61 -3.05
CA GLY A 380 7.92 -23.63 -2.94
C GLY A 380 7.97 -24.24 -1.55
N ALA A 381 8.78 -25.30 -1.37
CA ALA A 381 9.00 -25.92 -0.07
C ALA A 381 9.84 -25.05 0.88
N THR A 382 10.59 -24.10 0.31
CA THR A 382 11.36 -23.07 1.03
C THR A 382 11.17 -21.71 0.35
N LEU A 383 11.45 -20.60 1.05
CA LEU A 383 11.40 -19.27 0.45
C LEU A 383 12.40 -19.12 -0.73
N ARG A 384 13.57 -19.75 -0.62
CA ARG A 384 14.56 -19.80 -1.70
C ARG A 384 14.02 -20.49 -2.94
N GLU A 385 13.31 -21.59 -2.78
CA GLU A 385 12.69 -22.33 -3.88
C GLU A 385 11.56 -21.52 -4.52
N ALA A 386 10.66 -20.95 -3.72
CA ALA A 386 9.60 -20.05 -4.21
C ALA A 386 10.19 -18.87 -5.01
N ARG A 387 11.28 -18.26 -4.52
CA ARG A 387 12.02 -17.20 -5.21
C ARG A 387 12.59 -17.67 -6.55
N ASN A 388 13.17 -18.88 -6.60
CA ASN A 388 13.71 -19.45 -7.83
C ASN A 388 12.58 -19.71 -8.84
N HIS A 389 11.46 -20.29 -8.41
CA HIS A 389 10.28 -20.52 -9.26
C HIS A 389 9.77 -19.20 -9.85
N ALA A 390 9.51 -18.20 -9.00
CA ALA A 390 9.03 -16.90 -9.44
C ALA A 390 10.01 -16.21 -10.41
N THR A 391 11.31 -16.25 -10.09
CA THR A 391 12.35 -15.60 -10.90
C THR A 391 12.49 -16.27 -12.26
N ASN A 392 12.50 -17.61 -12.34
CA ASN A 392 12.61 -18.34 -13.59
C ASN A 392 11.38 -18.12 -14.47
N ALA A 393 10.18 -18.18 -13.89
CA ALA A 393 8.95 -17.89 -14.62
C ALA A 393 8.89 -16.43 -15.10
N ALA A 394 9.36 -15.46 -14.29
CA ALA A 394 9.42 -14.06 -14.68
C ALA A 394 10.34 -13.80 -15.88
N LYS A 395 11.42 -14.57 -16.03
CA LYS A 395 12.34 -14.50 -17.20
C LYS A 395 11.67 -14.90 -18.52
N GLU A 396 10.60 -15.71 -18.47
CA GLU A 396 9.82 -16.07 -19.65
C GLU A 396 9.06 -14.87 -20.24
N ILE A 397 8.68 -13.90 -19.40
CA ILE A 397 7.88 -12.75 -19.80
C ILE A 397 8.79 -11.73 -20.50
N LYS A 398 8.56 -11.49 -21.79
CA LYS A 398 9.31 -10.52 -22.59
C LYS A 398 8.39 -9.44 -23.11
N PHE A 399 8.80 -8.20 -22.94
CA PHE A 399 8.17 -7.01 -23.54
C PHE A 399 8.91 -6.70 -24.85
N ILE A 400 8.25 -6.87 -25.99
CA ILE A 400 8.79 -6.49 -27.31
C ILE A 400 8.45 -5.02 -27.50
N LEU A 401 9.49 -4.20 -27.54
CA LEU A 401 9.38 -2.74 -27.62
C LEU A 401 9.83 -2.26 -28.99
N ARG A 402 9.10 -1.27 -29.52
CA ARG A 402 9.57 -0.44 -30.62
C ARG A 402 10.23 0.79 -29.99
N VAL A 403 11.48 1.01 -30.33
CA VAL A 403 12.28 2.19 -29.97
C VAL A 403 11.83 3.41 -30.74
#